data_a7d79370b833ea221b8d9ff16ecc66e4
#
_entry.id   a7d79370b833ea221b8d9ff16ecc66e4
#
_cell.length_a   1.000
_cell.length_b   1.000
_cell.length_c   1.000
_cell.angle_alpha   90.00
_cell.angle_beta   90.00
_cell.angle_gamma   90.00
#
_symmetry.space_group_name_H-M   'P 1'
#
loop_
_entity.id
_entity.type
_entity.pdbx_description
1 polymer ?
#
loop_
_entity_poly.entity_id
_entity_poly.type
_entity_poly.pdbx_seq_one_letter_code
_entity_poly.pdbx_strand_id
1 'polypeptide(L)'
;MSRPRVRSMQARLTLLLGAIALFVSSVAGATLFWALKREVERQEITEVSGKLELIDHLIDMQNSASGLHDLAATFDQMRAGQGQLGIWIVDAQGQAVYGGAAPETLETTDGRQVLLQTPDGGRMRGLRVAMNDRILPGAQLTVAVSTRTSAQFLYAYGTALALICALWVGATVVLAAWAVRRSMAPARRLSGQAAAIQPDTLARRLPLQDTDRELHELVRSFNRTLDRLQAAYQQMEGFNADVAHELRTPLAALINGT
;
A
#
# COMPACT_ATOMS: atom_id res chain seq x y z
N MET A 1 -13.32 -37.14 4.88
CA MET A 1 -12.39 -37.09 3.73
C MET A 1 -12.56 -35.72 3.07
N SER A 2 -11.69 -34.77 3.39
CA SER A 2 -11.71 -33.39 2.84
C SER A 2 -11.12 -33.44 1.42
N ARG A 3 -11.94 -33.15 0.41
CA ARG A 3 -11.50 -32.97 -0.98
C ARG A 3 -10.47 -31.84 -1.01
N PRO A 4 -9.27 -32.03 -1.59
CA PRO A 4 -8.33 -30.95 -1.79
C PRO A 4 -9.02 -29.91 -2.68
N ARG A 5 -9.18 -28.68 -2.16
CA ARG A 5 -9.59 -27.53 -2.97
C ARG A 5 -8.48 -27.31 -4.01
N VAL A 6 -8.67 -27.80 -5.21
CA VAL A 6 -7.84 -27.45 -6.36
C VAL A 6 -7.95 -25.93 -6.50
N ARG A 7 -6.98 -25.18 -5.98
CA ARG A 7 -6.91 -23.74 -6.13
C ARG A 7 -6.83 -23.46 -7.63
N SER A 8 -7.89 -22.89 -8.18
CA SER A 8 -7.94 -22.54 -9.59
C SER A 8 -6.71 -21.68 -9.91
N MET A 9 -6.03 -21.97 -11.02
CA MET A 9 -4.86 -21.21 -11.49
C MET A 9 -5.15 -19.71 -11.56
N GLN A 10 -6.41 -19.34 -11.81
CA GLN A 10 -6.93 -17.98 -11.79
C GLN A 10 -6.86 -17.34 -10.41
N ALA A 11 -7.27 -18.04 -9.36
CA ALA A 11 -7.20 -17.53 -7.99
C ALA A 11 -5.76 -17.28 -7.55
N ARG A 12 -4.83 -18.16 -7.97
CA ARG A 12 -3.41 -18.01 -7.67
C ARG A 12 -2.80 -16.79 -8.37
N LEU A 13 -3.14 -16.58 -9.64
CA LEU A 13 -2.64 -15.43 -10.40
C LEU A 13 -3.20 -14.11 -9.84
N THR A 14 -4.51 -14.05 -9.55
CA THR A 14 -5.13 -12.87 -8.95
C THR A 14 -4.55 -12.55 -7.57
N LEU A 15 -4.31 -13.57 -6.74
CA LEU A 15 -3.67 -13.38 -5.43
C LEU A 15 -2.23 -12.87 -5.55
N LEU A 16 -1.45 -13.40 -6.50
CA LEU A 16 -0.09 -12.94 -6.76
C LEU A 16 -0.07 -11.46 -7.19
N LEU A 17 -0.92 -11.08 -8.14
CA LEU A 17 -1.03 -9.69 -8.59
C LEU A 17 -1.50 -8.78 -7.46
N GLY A 18 -2.46 -9.22 -6.65
CA GLY A 18 -2.93 -8.48 -5.48
C GLY A 18 -1.83 -8.31 -4.42
N ALA A 19 -1.05 -9.35 -4.15
CA ALA A 19 0.07 -9.30 -3.22
C ALA A 19 1.18 -8.34 -3.69
N ILE A 20 1.51 -8.35 -4.99
CA ILE A 20 2.48 -7.42 -5.57
C ILE A 20 1.96 -5.98 -5.46
N ALA A 21 0.70 -5.73 -5.82
CA ALA A 21 0.09 -4.42 -5.71
C ALA A 21 0.08 -3.91 -4.26
N LEU A 22 -0.27 -4.77 -3.30
CA LEU A 22 -0.24 -4.46 -1.88
C LEU A 22 1.17 -4.11 -1.40
N PHE A 23 2.17 -4.91 -1.78
CA PHE A 23 3.55 -4.69 -1.40
C PHE A 23 4.08 -3.35 -1.96
N VAL A 24 3.90 -3.10 -3.24
CA VAL A 24 4.34 -1.86 -3.89
C VAL A 24 3.64 -0.64 -3.29
N SER A 25 2.31 -0.71 -3.08
CA SER A 25 1.55 0.39 -2.47
C SER A 25 1.96 0.64 -1.02
N SER A 26 2.25 -0.42 -0.25
CA SER A 26 2.71 -0.29 1.14
C SER A 26 4.08 0.36 1.23
N VAL A 27 5.02 -0.04 0.38
CA VAL A 27 6.36 0.56 0.32
C VAL A 27 6.27 2.03 -0.12
N ALA A 28 5.52 2.31 -1.18
CA ALA A 28 5.34 3.68 -1.68
C ALA A 28 4.64 4.58 -0.64
N GLY A 29 3.58 4.08 0.00
CA GLY A 29 2.87 4.81 1.04
C GLY A 29 3.73 5.08 2.27
N ALA A 30 4.49 4.08 2.73
CA ALA A 30 5.39 4.23 3.86
C ALA A 30 6.53 5.23 3.59
N THR A 31 7.15 5.17 2.40
CA THR A 31 8.20 6.11 2.01
C THR A 31 7.69 7.54 1.89
N LEU A 32 6.52 7.74 1.28
CA LEU A 32 5.90 9.05 1.15
C LEU A 32 5.51 9.64 2.52
N PHE A 33 4.90 8.84 3.39
CA PHE A 33 4.56 9.25 4.75
C PHE A 33 5.81 9.61 5.56
N TRP A 34 6.87 8.81 5.47
CA TRP A 34 8.12 9.08 6.15
C TRP A 34 8.81 10.36 5.65
N ALA A 35 8.81 10.56 4.31
CA ALA A 35 9.36 11.78 3.72
C ALA A 35 8.58 13.03 4.18
N LEU A 36 7.24 12.96 4.18
CA LEU A 36 6.40 14.06 4.67
C LEU A 36 6.65 14.34 6.16
N LYS A 37 6.68 13.30 6.99
CA LYS A 37 6.96 13.46 8.43
C LYS A 37 8.30 14.17 8.64
N ARG A 38 9.33 13.76 7.92
CA ARG A 38 10.66 14.36 8.00
C ARG A 38 10.67 15.82 7.55
N GLU A 39 9.89 16.15 6.54
CA GLU A 39 9.76 17.53 6.05
C GLU A 39 9.04 18.42 7.06
N VAL A 40 7.95 17.94 7.65
CA VAL A 40 7.24 18.66 8.73
C VAL A 40 8.16 18.92 9.93
N GLU A 41 8.92 17.90 10.35
CA GLU A 41 9.89 18.06 11.44
C GLU A 41 10.99 19.08 11.13
N ARG A 42 11.46 19.14 9.90
CA ARG A 42 12.44 20.15 9.45
C ARG A 42 11.84 21.56 9.45
N GLN A 43 10.60 21.71 8.98
CA GLN A 43 9.93 23.01 8.98
C GLN A 43 9.70 23.53 10.38
N GLU A 44 9.30 22.68 11.34
CA GLU A 44 9.16 23.05 12.75
C GLU A 44 10.49 23.59 13.32
N ILE A 45 11.61 22.92 13.05
CA ILE A 45 12.94 23.37 13.53
C ILE A 45 13.32 24.69 12.87
N THR A 46 13.09 24.85 11.58
CA THR A 46 13.41 26.09 10.85
C THR A 46 12.59 27.26 11.37
N GLU A 47 11.30 27.04 11.65
CA GLU A 47 10.43 28.07 12.24
C GLU A 47 10.88 28.47 13.65
N VAL A 48 11.22 27.49 14.50
CA VAL A 48 11.74 27.77 15.84
C VAL A 48 13.06 28.51 15.76
N SER A 49 13.97 28.13 14.83
CA SER A 49 15.26 28.80 14.66
C SER A 49 15.10 30.27 14.30
N GLY A 50 14.21 30.60 13.36
CA GLY A 50 13.95 31.99 12.97
C GLY A 50 13.35 32.82 14.12
N LYS A 51 12.43 32.23 14.90
CA LYS A 51 11.86 32.90 16.07
C LYS A 51 12.87 33.08 17.19
N LEU A 52 13.73 32.09 17.41
CA LEU A 52 14.80 32.15 18.39
C LEU A 52 15.77 33.28 18.06
N GLU A 53 16.23 33.38 16.81
CA GLU A 53 17.15 34.43 16.36
C GLU A 53 16.55 35.80 16.54
N LEU A 54 15.27 35.99 16.23
CA LEU A 54 14.55 37.22 16.48
C LEU A 54 14.49 37.59 17.95
N ILE A 55 14.12 36.64 18.81
CA ILE A 55 14.00 36.83 20.28
C ILE A 55 15.39 37.12 20.86
N ASP A 56 16.42 36.38 20.47
CA ASP A 56 17.78 36.57 20.94
C ASP A 56 18.29 37.96 20.55
N HIS A 57 18.03 38.41 19.33
CA HIS A 57 18.37 39.76 18.88
C HIS A 57 17.65 40.85 19.69
N LEU A 58 16.37 40.67 20.01
CA LEU A 58 15.59 41.60 20.83
C LEU A 58 16.16 41.67 22.24
N ILE A 59 16.61 40.56 22.79
CA ILE A 59 17.24 40.48 24.13
C ILE A 59 18.60 41.17 24.12
N ASP A 60 19.42 40.92 23.09
CA ASP A 60 20.76 41.53 22.97
C ASP A 60 20.72 43.08 22.81
N MET A 61 19.64 43.60 22.24
CA MET A 61 19.44 45.07 22.16
C MET A 61 19.18 45.72 23.52
N GLN A 62 18.82 44.91 24.54
CA GLN A 62 18.64 45.40 25.93
C GLN A 62 19.95 45.27 26.71
N ASN A 63 20.46 46.40 27.19
CA ASN A 63 21.74 46.46 27.90
C ASN A 63 21.58 46.18 29.42
N SER A 64 20.40 45.79 29.91
CA SER A 64 20.14 45.62 31.33
C SER A 64 19.02 44.62 31.64
N ALA A 65 19.05 44.01 32.79
CA ALA A 65 18.01 43.09 33.29
C ALA A 65 16.62 43.78 33.44
N SER A 66 16.58 45.11 33.63
CA SER A 66 15.30 45.85 33.64
C SER A 66 14.64 45.92 32.28
N GLY A 67 15.40 45.94 31.18
CA GLY A 67 14.89 45.85 29.80
C GLY A 67 14.19 44.55 29.49
N LEU A 68 14.57 43.46 30.18
CA LEU A 68 13.89 42.17 30.04
C LEU A 68 12.43 42.20 30.52
N HIS A 69 12.14 43.03 31.52
CA HIS A 69 10.78 43.23 32.02
C HIS A 69 9.91 43.99 31.03
N ASP A 70 10.48 44.92 30.28
CA ASP A 70 9.79 45.65 29.20
C ASP A 70 9.52 44.78 27.99
N LEU A 71 10.40 43.80 27.72
CA LEU A 71 10.20 42.80 26.65
C LEU A 71 9.13 41.77 27.00
N ALA A 72 8.80 41.57 28.27
CA ALA A 72 7.77 40.60 28.69
C ALA A 72 6.42 40.87 27.99
N ALA A 73 6.02 42.14 27.87
CA ALA A 73 4.79 42.53 27.16
C ALA A 73 4.85 42.18 25.67
N THR A 74 6.03 42.34 25.05
CA THR A 74 6.25 41.96 23.64
C THR A 74 6.21 40.47 23.46
N PHE A 75 6.80 39.70 24.37
CA PHE A 75 6.76 38.23 24.34
C PHE A 75 5.33 37.72 24.60
N ASP A 76 4.56 38.33 25.48
CA ASP A 76 3.15 37.99 25.73
C ASP A 76 2.31 38.28 24.48
N GLN A 77 2.57 39.38 23.76
CA GLN A 77 1.90 39.70 22.51
C GLN A 77 2.27 38.69 21.40
N MET A 78 3.54 38.30 21.29
CA MET A 78 3.98 37.25 20.36
C MET A 78 3.32 35.91 20.68
N ARG A 79 3.20 35.59 21.97
CA ARG A 79 2.56 34.38 22.47
C ARG A 79 1.05 34.37 22.19
N ALA A 80 0.37 35.49 22.41
CA ALA A 80 -1.07 35.66 22.17
C ALA A 80 -1.41 35.64 20.66
N GLY A 81 -0.58 36.27 19.82
CA GLY A 81 -0.80 36.35 18.37
C GLY A 81 -0.55 35.04 17.62
N GLN A 82 0.23 34.14 18.20
CA GLN A 82 0.57 32.85 17.59
C GLN A 82 0.37 31.71 18.60
N GLY A 83 -0.79 31.53 19.17
CA GLY A 83 -1.13 30.60 20.30
C GLY A 83 -0.44 29.23 20.39
N GLN A 84 0.60 29.05 19.62
CA GLN A 84 1.42 27.84 19.53
C GLN A 84 2.88 28.08 19.94
N LEU A 85 3.26 29.32 20.29
CA LEU A 85 4.63 29.69 20.68
C LEU A 85 4.79 29.67 22.20
N GLY A 86 5.78 28.93 22.67
CA GLY A 86 6.22 28.95 24.10
C GLY A 86 7.60 29.58 24.18
N ILE A 87 7.77 30.51 25.14
CA ILE A 87 9.03 31.17 25.45
C ILE A 87 9.26 31.00 26.95
N TRP A 88 10.41 30.45 27.32
CA TRP A 88 10.82 30.28 28.72
C TRP A 88 12.24 30.79 28.90
N ILE A 89 12.44 31.58 29.95
CA ILE A 89 13.77 32.02 30.38
C ILE A 89 13.97 31.49 31.79
N VAL A 90 15.03 30.71 31.99
CA VAL A 90 15.36 30.08 33.25
C VAL A 90 16.75 30.54 33.65
N ASP A 91 16.93 30.95 34.89
CA ASP A 91 18.22 31.37 35.40
C ASP A 91 19.17 30.19 35.71
N ALA A 92 20.39 30.49 36.13
CA ALA A 92 21.39 29.47 36.48
C ALA A 92 20.98 28.56 37.63
N GLN A 93 20.03 28.99 38.48
CA GLN A 93 19.48 28.26 39.61
C GLN A 93 18.25 27.41 39.23
N GLY A 94 17.81 27.47 37.98
CA GLY A 94 16.64 26.75 37.51
C GLY A 94 15.31 27.45 37.77
N GLN A 95 15.35 28.72 38.25
CA GLN A 95 14.14 29.50 38.48
C GLN A 95 13.64 30.15 37.20
N ALA A 96 12.32 30.15 37.00
CA ALA A 96 11.71 30.77 35.85
C ALA A 96 11.74 32.30 35.99
N VAL A 97 12.47 32.96 35.12
CA VAL A 97 12.48 34.40 34.96
C VAL A 97 11.32 34.89 34.10
N TYR A 98 10.96 34.12 33.07
CA TYR A 98 9.83 34.36 32.17
C TYR A 98 9.18 33.06 31.72
N GLY A 99 7.89 33.11 31.41
CA GLY A 99 7.15 31.99 30.83
C GLY A 99 6.53 31.00 31.81
N GLY A 100 6.71 31.22 33.12
CA GLY A 100 6.21 30.35 34.21
C GLY A 100 7.04 29.09 34.36
N ALA A 101 6.47 28.04 34.99
CA ALA A 101 7.19 26.79 35.22
C ALA A 101 7.71 26.19 33.90
N ALA A 102 9.01 25.88 33.88
CA ALA A 102 9.62 25.26 32.70
C ALA A 102 8.93 23.91 32.40
N PRO A 103 8.55 23.65 31.17
CA PRO A 103 7.94 22.39 30.80
C PRO A 103 8.92 21.24 30.96
N GLU A 104 8.39 20.04 31.20
CA GLU A 104 9.20 18.83 31.30
C GLU A 104 9.90 18.53 29.97
N THR A 105 11.21 18.33 30.01
CA THR A 105 12.00 17.95 28.84
C THR A 105 11.93 16.45 28.66
N LEU A 106 11.28 15.98 27.58
CA LEU A 106 11.17 14.56 27.28
C LEU A 106 12.43 14.02 26.61
N GLU A 107 12.96 14.78 25.65
CA GLU A 107 14.15 14.39 24.87
C GLU A 107 14.98 15.63 24.55
N THR A 108 16.29 15.44 24.49
CA THR A 108 17.25 16.46 24.03
C THR A 108 18.11 15.85 22.93
N THR A 109 18.11 16.49 21.77
CA THR A 109 18.94 16.11 20.62
C THR A 109 19.96 17.21 20.37
N ASP A 110 21.24 16.84 20.18
CA ASP A 110 22.37 17.73 19.93
C ASP A 110 22.55 18.87 20.98
N GLY A 111 22.07 18.68 22.21
CA GLY A 111 22.18 19.66 23.29
C GLY A 111 21.39 20.95 23.09
N ARG A 112 20.78 21.17 21.94
CA ARG A 112 20.01 22.39 21.62
C ARG A 112 18.55 22.12 21.29
N GLN A 113 18.27 21.03 20.59
CA GLN A 113 16.88 20.66 20.26
C GLN A 113 16.24 19.95 21.44
N VAL A 114 15.07 20.41 21.86
CA VAL A 114 14.34 19.86 22.99
C VAL A 114 12.92 19.51 22.59
N LEU A 115 12.46 18.34 23.00
CA LEU A 115 11.06 17.96 22.98
C LEU A 115 10.51 18.17 24.40
N LEU A 116 9.50 19.02 24.50
CA LEU A 116 8.93 19.46 25.77
C LEU A 116 7.49 18.93 25.89
N GLN A 117 7.09 18.68 27.13
CA GLN A 117 5.69 18.38 27.47
C GLN A 117 5.14 19.52 28.34
N THR A 118 4.06 20.14 27.87
CA THR A 118 3.34 21.14 28.66
C THR A 118 2.48 20.46 29.71
N PRO A 119 2.12 21.15 30.84
CA PRO A 119 1.24 20.62 31.88
C PRO A 119 -0.10 20.10 31.34
N ASP A 120 -0.59 20.67 30.24
CA ASP A 120 -1.82 20.25 29.55
C ASP A 120 -1.64 18.99 28.67
N GLY A 121 -0.49 18.32 28.79
CA GLY A 121 -0.18 17.11 27.98
C GLY A 121 0.16 17.40 26.51
N GLY A 122 0.28 18.66 26.11
CA GLY A 122 0.71 19.07 24.78
C GLY A 122 2.20 18.80 24.57
N ARG A 123 2.57 18.39 23.36
CA ARG A 123 3.98 18.28 22.97
C ARG A 123 4.41 19.52 22.21
N MET A 124 5.61 20.01 22.54
CA MET A 124 6.23 21.15 21.89
C MET A 124 7.64 20.79 21.46
N ARG A 125 8.06 21.22 20.30
CA ARG A 125 9.43 21.09 19.83
C ARG A 125 10.09 22.44 19.85
N GLY A 126 11.28 22.51 20.42
CA GLY A 126 11.96 23.77 20.67
C GLY A 126 13.45 23.70 20.56
N LEU A 127 14.05 24.87 20.66
CA LEU A 127 15.47 25.07 20.77
C LEU A 127 15.79 25.74 22.10
N ARG A 128 16.85 25.28 22.76
CA ARG A 128 17.41 25.83 23.98
C ARG A 128 18.79 26.40 23.71
N VAL A 129 19.01 27.63 24.07
CA VAL A 129 20.30 28.31 23.97
C VAL A 129 20.67 28.99 25.28
N ALA A 130 21.98 29.11 25.53
CA ALA A 130 22.48 29.93 26.63
C ALA A 130 22.30 31.41 26.27
N MET A 131 21.83 32.21 27.24
CA MET A 131 21.73 33.67 27.05
C MET A 131 23.09 34.34 27.25
N ASN A 132 23.17 35.59 26.81
CA ASN A 132 24.35 36.41 27.00
C ASN A 132 24.61 36.67 28.49
N ASP A 133 25.80 36.27 28.97
CA ASP A 133 26.21 36.41 30.38
C ASP A 133 26.21 37.86 30.93
N ARG A 134 26.15 38.86 30.03
CA ARG A 134 26.04 40.26 30.40
C ARG A 134 24.67 40.65 30.93
N ILE A 135 23.62 39.95 30.50
CA ILE A 135 22.23 40.26 30.87
C ILE A 135 21.81 39.40 32.05
N LEU A 136 21.98 38.09 31.94
CA LEU A 136 21.68 37.10 32.97
C LEU A 136 22.71 35.96 32.88
N PRO A 137 23.72 35.95 33.76
CA PRO A 137 24.77 34.94 33.73
C PRO A 137 24.22 33.53 33.96
N GLY A 138 24.53 32.62 33.02
CA GLY A 138 24.12 31.22 33.09
C GLY A 138 22.66 30.95 32.81
N ALA A 139 21.88 31.93 32.35
CA ALA A 139 20.48 31.75 32.00
C ALA A 139 20.32 31.04 30.64
N GLN A 140 19.22 30.35 30.52
CA GLN A 140 18.83 29.60 29.31
C GLN A 140 17.52 30.11 28.71
N LEU A 141 17.55 30.43 27.43
CA LEU A 141 16.37 30.74 26.65
C LEU A 141 15.89 29.45 25.93
N THR A 142 14.63 29.14 26.13
CA THR A 142 13.97 28.04 25.43
C THR A 142 12.81 28.59 24.62
N VAL A 143 12.82 28.39 23.30
CA VAL A 143 11.73 28.76 22.39
C VAL A 143 11.18 27.47 21.75
N ALA A 144 9.88 27.26 21.84
CA ALA A 144 9.25 26.06 21.30
C ALA A 144 7.92 26.36 20.63
N VAL A 145 7.56 25.51 19.66
CA VAL A 145 6.28 25.54 18.97
C VAL A 145 5.49 24.26 19.25
N SER A 146 4.17 24.38 19.29
CA SER A 146 3.28 23.24 19.52
C SER A 146 3.28 22.31 18.30
N THR A 147 3.45 21.01 18.53
CA THR A 147 3.38 19.97 17.48
C THR A 147 1.95 19.47 17.23
N ARG A 148 0.93 20.01 17.94
CA ARG A 148 -0.46 19.55 17.82
C ARG A 148 -1.01 19.69 16.41
N THR A 149 -0.80 20.85 15.78
CA THR A 149 -1.26 21.10 14.41
C THR A 149 -0.58 20.20 13.41
N SER A 150 0.74 20.03 13.54
CA SER A 150 1.52 19.12 12.70
C SER A 150 1.07 17.67 12.87
N ALA A 151 0.80 17.24 14.11
CA ALA A 151 0.31 15.89 14.39
C ALA A 151 -1.07 15.63 13.78
N GLN A 152 -1.99 16.59 13.87
CA GLN A 152 -3.32 16.50 13.24
C GLN A 152 -3.21 16.45 11.72
N PHE A 153 -2.35 17.27 11.14
CA PHE A 153 -2.08 17.25 9.70
C PHE A 153 -1.51 15.92 9.24
N LEU A 154 -0.50 15.39 9.93
CA LEU A 154 0.09 14.09 9.63
C LEU A 154 -0.92 12.95 9.76
N TYR A 155 -1.79 13.00 10.77
CA TYR A 155 -2.85 12.01 10.93
C TYR A 155 -3.86 12.06 9.78
N ALA A 156 -4.36 13.25 9.44
CA ALA A 156 -5.30 13.44 8.33
C ALA A 156 -4.69 12.99 6.98
N TYR A 157 -3.43 13.36 6.75
CA TYR A 157 -2.72 12.95 5.55
C TYR A 157 -2.46 11.43 5.52
N GLY A 158 -2.06 10.84 6.64
CA GLY A 158 -1.84 9.40 6.77
C GLY A 158 -3.11 8.60 6.51
N THR A 159 -4.25 9.04 7.04
CA THR A 159 -5.55 8.39 6.78
C THR A 159 -5.96 8.51 5.32
N ALA A 160 -5.82 9.70 4.72
CA ALA A 160 -6.12 9.90 3.30
C ALA A 160 -5.23 9.02 2.41
N LEU A 161 -3.93 8.96 2.69
CA LEU A 161 -2.98 8.11 1.97
C LEU A 161 -3.33 6.63 2.10
N ALA A 162 -3.68 6.16 3.30
CA ALA A 162 -4.10 4.79 3.55
C ALA A 162 -5.37 4.43 2.75
N LEU A 163 -6.35 5.32 2.70
CA LEU A 163 -7.58 5.15 1.91
C LEU A 163 -7.27 5.08 0.40
N ILE A 164 -6.42 5.96 -0.10
CA ILE A 164 -6.01 5.96 -1.51
C ILE A 164 -5.30 4.65 -1.86
N CYS A 165 -4.36 4.20 -1.02
CA CYS A 165 -3.67 2.92 -1.20
C CYS A 165 -4.65 1.74 -1.18
N ALA A 166 -5.59 1.70 -0.24
CA ALA A 166 -6.60 0.65 -0.15
C ALA A 166 -7.50 0.61 -1.39
N LEU A 167 -7.96 1.79 -1.86
CA LEU A 167 -8.75 1.90 -3.08
C LEU A 167 -7.97 1.42 -4.32
N TRP A 168 -6.70 1.82 -4.43
CA TRP A 168 -5.83 1.41 -5.52
C TRP A 168 -5.61 -0.11 -5.54
N VAL A 169 -5.31 -0.72 -4.40
CA VAL A 169 -5.15 -2.18 -4.29
C VAL A 169 -6.45 -2.88 -4.62
N GLY A 170 -7.59 -2.40 -4.10
CA GLY A 170 -8.91 -2.94 -4.41
C GLY A 170 -9.23 -2.89 -5.90
N ALA A 171 -9.01 -1.75 -6.55
CA ALA A 171 -9.18 -1.58 -7.99
C ALA A 171 -8.29 -2.53 -8.79
N THR A 172 -7.02 -2.65 -8.40
CA THR A 172 -6.06 -3.56 -9.05
C THR A 172 -6.51 -5.01 -8.95
N VAL A 173 -6.98 -5.47 -7.78
CA VAL A 173 -7.48 -6.84 -7.58
C VAL A 173 -8.72 -7.10 -8.43
N VAL A 174 -9.67 -6.15 -8.47
CA VAL A 174 -10.90 -6.28 -9.27
C VAL A 174 -10.57 -6.34 -10.76
N LEU A 175 -9.72 -5.42 -11.25
CA LEU A 175 -9.30 -5.39 -12.65
C LEU A 175 -8.53 -6.65 -13.04
N ALA A 176 -7.62 -7.13 -12.18
CA ALA A 176 -6.89 -8.37 -12.40
C ALA A 176 -7.83 -9.57 -12.46
N ALA A 177 -8.79 -9.67 -11.54
CA ALA A 177 -9.78 -10.75 -11.55
C ALA A 177 -10.64 -10.71 -12.80
N TRP A 178 -11.07 -9.53 -13.25
CA TRP A 178 -11.83 -9.34 -14.48
C TRP A 178 -11.01 -9.73 -15.72
N ALA A 179 -9.76 -9.24 -15.82
CA ALA A 179 -8.86 -9.54 -16.94
C ALA A 179 -8.57 -11.04 -17.04
N VAL A 180 -8.24 -11.70 -15.93
CA VAL A 180 -7.97 -13.15 -15.89
C VAL A 180 -9.23 -13.95 -16.28
N ARG A 181 -10.42 -13.57 -15.80
CA ARG A 181 -11.67 -14.24 -16.18
C ARG A 181 -11.94 -14.10 -17.67
N ARG A 182 -11.73 -12.92 -18.23
CA ARG A 182 -11.95 -12.65 -19.65
C ARG A 182 -10.95 -13.41 -20.54
N SER A 183 -9.67 -13.38 -20.21
CA SER A 183 -8.61 -14.09 -20.95
C SER A 183 -8.76 -15.61 -20.90
N MET A 184 -9.33 -16.17 -19.84
CA MET A 184 -9.54 -17.61 -19.72
C MET A 184 -10.88 -18.10 -20.29
N ALA A 185 -11.76 -17.21 -20.73
CA ALA A 185 -13.07 -17.56 -21.27
C ALA A 185 -12.96 -18.42 -22.55
N PRO A 186 -12.10 -18.11 -23.55
CA PRO A 186 -11.92 -18.94 -24.73
C PRO A 186 -11.44 -20.36 -24.40
N ALA A 187 -10.45 -20.48 -23.53
CA ALA A 187 -9.92 -21.79 -23.13
C ALA A 187 -10.98 -22.67 -22.44
N ARG A 188 -11.85 -22.07 -21.60
CA ARG A 188 -12.98 -22.79 -20.98
C ARG A 188 -14.02 -23.25 -22.01
N ARG A 189 -14.32 -22.42 -23.00
CA ARG A 189 -15.24 -22.79 -24.09
C ARG A 189 -14.71 -23.98 -24.88
N LEU A 190 -13.43 -23.95 -25.25
CA LEU A 190 -12.77 -25.06 -25.95
C LEU A 190 -12.76 -26.33 -25.11
N SER A 191 -12.47 -26.25 -23.83
CA SER A 191 -12.51 -27.41 -22.92
C SER A 191 -13.93 -28.01 -22.84
N GLY A 192 -14.96 -27.16 -22.75
CA GLY A 192 -16.36 -27.60 -22.75
C GLY A 192 -16.77 -28.26 -24.06
N GLN A 193 -16.34 -27.70 -25.22
CA GLN A 193 -16.60 -28.30 -26.54
C GLN A 193 -15.86 -29.64 -26.71
N ALA A 194 -14.63 -29.73 -26.26
CA ALA A 194 -13.85 -30.97 -26.26
C ALA A 194 -14.50 -32.08 -25.42
N ALA A 195 -15.01 -31.71 -24.25
CA ALA A 195 -15.68 -32.66 -23.34
C ALA A 195 -17.04 -33.13 -23.85
N ALA A 196 -17.66 -32.41 -24.77
CA ALA A 196 -18.94 -32.77 -25.37
C ALA A 196 -18.81 -33.70 -26.58
N ILE A 197 -17.59 -34.05 -27.01
CA ILE A 197 -17.35 -34.96 -28.13
C ILE A 197 -17.60 -36.39 -27.67
N GLN A 198 -18.51 -37.08 -28.40
CA GLN A 198 -18.88 -38.49 -28.16
C GLN A 198 -18.55 -39.30 -29.44
N PRO A 199 -18.56 -40.64 -29.34
CA PRO A 199 -18.25 -41.48 -30.51
C PRO A 199 -19.09 -41.18 -31.77
N ASP A 200 -20.36 -40.84 -31.57
CA ASP A 200 -21.32 -40.48 -32.64
C ASP A 200 -21.10 -39.03 -33.17
N THR A 201 -20.34 -38.22 -32.47
CA THR A 201 -20.04 -36.84 -32.86
C THR A 201 -18.56 -36.58 -33.19
N LEU A 202 -17.78 -37.65 -33.42
CA LEU A 202 -16.34 -37.58 -33.73
C LEU A 202 -16.01 -36.74 -34.99
N ALA A 203 -16.98 -36.58 -35.91
CA ALA A 203 -16.83 -35.72 -37.08
C ALA A 203 -16.77 -34.21 -36.73
N ARG A 204 -17.17 -33.82 -35.52
CA ARG A 204 -17.16 -32.42 -35.09
C ARG A 204 -15.73 -31.95 -34.78
N ARG A 205 -15.36 -30.77 -35.27
CA ARG A 205 -14.04 -30.17 -35.08
C ARG A 205 -14.17 -28.93 -34.20
N LEU A 206 -13.13 -28.65 -33.42
CA LEU A 206 -13.03 -27.42 -32.68
C LEU A 206 -12.75 -26.25 -33.61
N PRO A 207 -13.49 -25.12 -33.50
CA PRO A 207 -13.32 -23.96 -34.38
C PRO A 207 -12.01 -23.23 -34.09
N LEU A 208 -11.34 -22.80 -35.17
CA LEU A 208 -10.11 -22.00 -35.11
C LEU A 208 -10.39 -20.50 -35.15
N GLN A 209 -11.55 -20.08 -35.64
CA GLN A 209 -11.83 -18.69 -36.03
C GLN A 209 -12.01 -17.72 -34.86
N ASP A 210 -12.42 -18.18 -33.68
CA ASP A 210 -12.64 -17.35 -32.48
C ASP A 210 -11.63 -17.64 -31.35
N THR A 211 -10.46 -18.18 -31.70
CA THR A 211 -9.51 -18.67 -30.72
C THR A 211 -8.28 -17.79 -30.72
N ASP A 212 -7.77 -17.45 -29.50
CA ASP A 212 -6.53 -16.73 -29.33
C ASP A 212 -5.36 -17.49 -30.04
N ARG A 213 -4.41 -16.73 -30.57
CA ARG A 213 -3.30 -17.27 -31.38
C ARG A 213 -2.51 -18.34 -30.63
N GLU A 214 -2.37 -18.16 -29.32
CA GLU A 214 -1.68 -19.11 -28.43
C GLU A 214 -2.38 -20.46 -28.31
N LEU A 215 -3.70 -20.51 -28.53
CA LEU A 215 -4.50 -21.74 -28.48
C LEU A 215 -4.64 -22.42 -29.84
N HIS A 216 -4.27 -21.77 -30.93
CA HIS A 216 -4.38 -22.33 -32.28
C HIS A 216 -3.62 -23.67 -32.47
N GLU A 217 -2.42 -23.73 -31.89
CA GLU A 217 -1.59 -24.93 -31.96
C GLU A 217 -2.21 -26.09 -31.18
N LEU A 218 -2.78 -25.79 -30.00
CA LEU A 218 -3.51 -26.77 -29.21
C LEU A 218 -4.74 -27.29 -29.96
N VAL A 219 -5.55 -26.41 -30.55
CA VAL A 219 -6.75 -26.75 -31.29
C VAL A 219 -6.38 -27.61 -32.50
N ARG A 220 -5.33 -27.27 -33.25
CA ARG A 220 -4.84 -28.07 -34.39
C ARG A 220 -4.38 -29.46 -33.96
N SER A 221 -3.64 -29.55 -32.84
CA SER A 221 -3.17 -30.83 -32.32
C SER A 221 -4.35 -31.72 -31.89
N PHE A 222 -5.34 -31.11 -31.22
CA PHE A 222 -6.54 -31.81 -30.78
C PHE A 222 -7.37 -32.30 -31.96
N ASN A 223 -7.60 -31.47 -33.01
CA ASN A 223 -8.32 -31.85 -34.18
C ASN A 223 -7.63 -33.00 -34.94
N ARG A 224 -6.27 -33.01 -35.01
CA ARG A 224 -5.51 -34.14 -35.58
C ARG A 224 -5.71 -35.45 -34.80
N THR A 225 -5.86 -35.36 -33.50
CA THR A 225 -6.14 -36.53 -32.66
C THR A 225 -7.55 -37.05 -32.94
N LEU A 226 -8.54 -36.14 -33.10
CA LEU A 226 -9.90 -36.52 -33.51
C LEU A 226 -9.93 -37.20 -34.91
N ASP A 227 -9.13 -36.72 -35.87
CA ASP A 227 -9.02 -37.34 -37.17
C ASP A 227 -8.56 -38.80 -37.09
N ARG A 228 -7.53 -39.05 -36.28
CA ARG A 228 -7.01 -40.41 -36.05
C ARG A 228 -8.03 -41.29 -35.33
N LEU A 229 -8.72 -40.75 -34.33
CA LEU A 229 -9.72 -41.49 -33.57
C LEU A 229 -10.94 -41.84 -34.45
N GLN A 230 -11.38 -40.90 -35.27
CA GLN A 230 -12.48 -41.13 -36.22
C GLN A 230 -12.13 -42.21 -37.23
N ALA A 231 -10.93 -42.20 -37.80
CA ALA A 231 -10.48 -43.22 -38.74
C ALA A 231 -10.42 -44.61 -38.06
N ALA A 232 -9.90 -44.71 -36.84
CA ALA A 232 -9.87 -45.97 -36.11
C ALA A 232 -11.27 -46.49 -35.78
N TYR A 233 -12.20 -45.62 -35.46
CA TYR A 233 -13.58 -45.98 -35.14
C TYR A 233 -14.31 -46.50 -36.40
N GLN A 234 -14.15 -45.84 -37.56
CA GLN A 234 -14.71 -46.26 -38.84
C GLN A 234 -14.15 -47.62 -39.29
N GLN A 235 -12.85 -47.87 -39.09
CA GLN A 235 -12.24 -49.16 -39.38
C GLN A 235 -12.84 -50.27 -38.48
N MET A 236 -13.08 -49.99 -37.20
CA MET A 236 -13.70 -50.95 -36.30
C MET A 236 -15.17 -51.25 -36.63
N GLU A 237 -15.94 -50.20 -37.04
CA GLU A 237 -17.32 -50.39 -37.53
C GLU A 237 -17.36 -51.23 -38.79
N GLY A 238 -16.47 -50.97 -39.76
CA GLY A 238 -16.34 -51.78 -40.98
C GLY A 238 -16.01 -53.23 -40.64
N PHE A 239 -15.01 -53.48 -39.77
CA PHE A 239 -14.67 -54.83 -39.35
C PHE A 239 -15.85 -55.55 -38.66
N ASN A 240 -16.59 -54.88 -37.78
CA ASN A 240 -17.75 -55.46 -37.13
C ASN A 240 -18.89 -55.80 -38.13
N ALA A 241 -19.08 -54.95 -39.16
CA ALA A 241 -20.06 -55.22 -40.24
C ALA A 241 -19.65 -56.42 -41.07
N ASP A 242 -18.35 -56.53 -41.43
CA ASP A 242 -17.83 -57.66 -42.21
C ASP A 242 -17.93 -58.96 -41.41
N VAL A 243 -17.53 -58.98 -40.14
CA VAL A 243 -17.67 -60.14 -39.25
C VAL A 243 -19.13 -60.55 -39.10
N ALA A 244 -20.05 -59.60 -38.91
CA ALA A 244 -21.48 -59.88 -38.84
C ALA A 244 -22.01 -60.49 -40.13
N HIS A 245 -21.52 -60.05 -41.28
CA HIS A 245 -21.90 -60.60 -42.60
C HIS A 245 -21.35 -62.00 -42.80
N GLU A 246 -20.08 -62.24 -42.50
CA GLU A 246 -19.42 -63.55 -42.61
C GLU A 246 -20.05 -64.58 -41.64
N LEU A 247 -20.46 -64.19 -40.46
CA LEU A 247 -21.15 -65.08 -39.51
C LEU A 247 -22.60 -65.37 -39.90
N ARG A 248 -23.31 -64.47 -40.58
CA ARG A 248 -24.69 -64.65 -41.04
C ARG A 248 -24.82 -65.72 -42.05
N THR A 249 -23.85 -65.88 -42.99
CA THR A 249 -23.84 -66.85 -44.11
C THR A 249 -23.78 -68.28 -43.55
N PRO A 250 -22.86 -68.73 -42.68
CA PRO A 250 -22.83 -70.08 -42.15
C PRO A 250 -24.02 -70.38 -41.19
N LEU A 251 -24.48 -69.37 -40.45
CA LEU A 251 -25.69 -69.53 -39.61
C LEU A 251 -26.93 -69.75 -40.38
N ALA A 252 -27.12 -69.04 -41.52
CA ALA A 252 -28.23 -69.26 -42.43
C ALA A 252 -28.18 -70.68 -43.10
N ALA A 253 -26.98 -71.17 -43.40
CA ALA A 253 -26.80 -72.51 -43.91
C ALA A 253 -27.11 -73.60 -42.90
N LEU A 254 -26.81 -73.40 -41.66
CA LEU A 254 -27.17 -74.33 -40.56
C LEU A 254 -28.67 -74.34 -40.23
N ILE A 255 -29.37 -73.23 -40.37
CA ILE A 255 -30.82 -73.15 -40.14
C ILE A 255 -31.61 -73.73 -41.29
N ASN A 256 -31.13 -73.65 -42.54
CA ASN A 256 -31.82 -74.18 -43.73
C ASN A 256 -31.45 -75.63 -44.09
N GLY A 257 -30.51 -76.26 -43.35
CA GLY A 257 -30.01 -77.63 -43.56
C GLY A 257 -30.62 -78.65 -42.60
N THR A 258 -31.61 -78.32 -41.79
CA THR A 258 -32.46 -79.26 -41.03
C THR A 258 -33.88 -79.25 -41.58
#